data_a281292b5b43717f4ccf8561fa4af276
#
_entry.id   a281292b5b43717f4ccf8561fa4af276
#
_cell.length_a   1.000
_cell.length_b   1.000
_cell.length_c   1.000
_cell.angle_alpha   90.00
_cell.angle_beta   90.00
_cell.angle_gamma   90.00
#
_symmetry.space_group_name_H-M   'P 1'
#
loop_
_entity.id
_entity.type
_entity.pdbx_description
1 polymer ?
#
loop_
_entity_poly.entity_id
_entity_poly.type
_entity_poly.pdbx_seq_one_letter_code
_entity_poly.pdbx_strand_id
1 'polypeptide(L)'
;MLTMERPALFWTAAGEEVRCLLCPRECLIRPGDLGACGVRKNVAGALFTLNYGLACVAVDPIEKKPLYHWKPGSSILSLGTVGCNLFCPFCQNYHLSRFETVAGLSEITPGEALRLSEERGTPSVAFTYNEPTVWYEFVKDTSQALKKAGRGVVLVTNGYISQKPLEDLIPQVDAMNVDLKGFSDRSYAKVGGTLDPVLRTVRIAVERSVHVEITHLVVPGVNDSLEEFESMVLWIAGLSRRIPLHISRYFPAYHWDRPPTALSDIEAREEIASRALDHVYAGNLPRREN
;
A
#
# COMPACT_ATOMS: atom_id res chain seq x y z
N MET A 1 -21.28 -13.15 10.51
CA MET A 1 -20.07 -12.94 11.32
C MET A 1 -18.94 -13.60 10.54
N LEU A 2 -18.00 -12.84 9.99
CA LEU A 2 -16.90 -13.41 9.21
C LEU A 2 -15.96 -14.13 10.19
N THR A 3 -15.85 -15.45 10.08
CA THR A 3 -15.10 -16.30 11.02
C THR A 3 -13.72 -16.67 10.50
N MET A 4 -13.02 -15.68 9.90
CA MET A 4 -11.64 -15.86 9.40
C MET A 4 -10.60 -15.41 10.44
N GLU A 5 -10.91 -15.62 11.72
CA GLU A 5 -9.98 -15.33 12.81
C GLU A 5 -8.76 -16.26 12.73
N ARG A 6 -7.57 -15.65 12.64
CA ARG A 6 -6.28 -16.35 12.69
C ARG A 6 -5.39 -15.71 13.74
N PRO A 7 -4.57 -16.49 14.45
CA PRO A 7 -3.54 -15.90 15.32
C PRO A 7 -2.69 -14.91 14.54
N ALA A 8 -2.56 -13.71 15.06
CA ALA A 8 -1.78 -12.65 14.44
C ALA A 8 -0.30 -12.78 14.80
N LEU A 9 0.58 -12.35 13.89
CA LEU A 9 2.01 -12.23 14.11
C LEU A 9 2.36 -10.82 14.63
N PHE A 10 3.58 -10.63 15.13
CA PHE A 10 4.14 -9.33 15.54
C PHE A 10 3.30 -8.60 16.61
N TRP A 11 3.23 -9.18 17.77
CA TRP A 11 2.65 -8.58 18.97
C TRP A 11 3.32 -9.08 20.25
N THR A 12 3.07 -8.38 21.34
CA THR A 12 3.50 -8.78 22.70
C THR A 12 2.36 -8.61 23.69
N ALA A 13 2.32 -9.46 24.71
CA ALA A 13 1.40 -9.28 25.81
C ALA A 13 1.78 -8.05 26.67
N ALA A 14 0.77 -7.35 27.18
CA ALA A 14 0.90 -6.21 28.09
C ALA A 14 -0.18 -6.31 29.19
N GLY A 15 -0.03 -7.29 30.07
CA GLY A 15 -1.08 -7.72 31.01
C GLY A 15 -2.22 -8.40 30.27
N GLU A 16 -3.47 -7.92 30.43
CA GLU A 16 -4.64 -8.36 29.67
C GLU A 16 -4.72 -7.70 28.27
N GLU A 17 -3.99 -6.60 28.08
CA GLU A 17 -3.89 -5.92 26.80
C GLU A 17 -2.83 -6.59 25.92
N VAL A 18 -2.89 -6.33 24.62
CA VAL A 18 -1.86 -6.74 23.66
C VAL A 18 -1.31 -5.53 22.92
N ARG A 19 0.01 -5.45 22.75
CA ARG A 19 0.65 -4.45 21.93
C ARG A 19 0.92 -5.04 20.55
N CYS A 20 0.26 -4.50 19.52
CA CYS A 20 0.52 -4.84 18.14
C CYS A 20 1.78 -4.14 17.64
N LEU A 21 2.74 -4.88 17.07
CA LEU A 21 4.03 -4.38 16.59
C LEU A 21 4.15 -4.41 15.06
N LEU A 22 3.03 -4.66 14.35
CA LEU A 22 3.03 -4.83 12.90
C LEU A 22 3.35 -3.53 12.15
N CYS A 23 2.86 -2.41 12.64
CA CYS A 23 3.10 -1.10 12.06
C CYS A 23 3.48 -0.07 13.16
N PRO A 24 4.02 1.10 12.79
CA PRO A 24 4.50 2.10 13.74
C PRO A 24 3.43 2.72 14.66
N ARG A 25 2.15 2.33 14.50
CA ARG A 25 1.10 2.74 15.44
C ARG A 25 1.23 2.06 16.80
N GLU A 26 1.80 0.88 16.85
CA GLU A 26 2.00 0.09 18.08
C GLU A 26 0.77 0.06 19.00
N CYS A 27 -0.41 -0.16 18.41
CA CYS A 27 -1.68 -0.11 19.13
C CYS A 27 -1.64 -0.98 20.40
N LEU A 28 -1.96 -0.37 21.53
CA LEU A 28 -2.28 -1.08 22.77
C LEU A 28 -3.77 -1.41 22.74
N ILE A 29 -4.13 -2.69 22.69
CA ILE A 29 -5.48 -3.15 22.39
C ILE A 29 -6.01 -3.91 23.61
N ARG A 30 -7.13 -3.43 24.18
CA ARG A 30 -7.81 -4.05 25.32
C ARG A 30 -8.52 -5.34 24.90
N PRO A 31 -8.80 -6.26 25.84
CA PRO A 31 -9.63 -7.42 25.55
C PRO A 31 -10.95 -7.06 24.87
N GLY A 32 -11.22 -7.67 23.73
CA GLY A 32 -12.41 -7.41 22.92
C GLY A 32 -12.30 -6.26 21.92
N ASP A 33 -11.33 -5.34 22.08
CA ASP A 33 -11.15 -4.18 21.22
C ASP A 33 -10.36 -4.50 19.95
N LEU A 34 -10.43 -3.56 19.00
CA LEU A 34 -9.70 -3.59 17.72
C LEU A 34 -8.55 -2.59 17.72
N GLY A 35 -7.48 -2.94 17.03
CA GLY A 35 -6.45 -1.98 16.64
C GLY A 35 -6.98 -0.94 15.65
N ALA A 36 -6.27 0.17 15.49
CA ALA A 36 -6.67 1.30 14.64
C ALA A 36 -6.95 0.93 13.17
N CYS A 37 -6.38 -0.16 12.66
CA CYS A 37 -6.62 -0.65 11.31
C CYS A 37 -8.00 -1.34 11.13
N GLY A 38 -8.73 -1.63 12.22
CA GLY A 38 -10.04 -2.26 12.21
C GLY A 38 -10.06 -3.77 12.01
N VAL A 39 -8.91 -4.42 11.83
CA VAL A 39 -8.83 -5.87 11.49
C VAL A 39 -7.95 -6.70 12.41
N ARG A 40 -7.35 -6.10 13.42
CA ARG A 40 -6.57 -6.79 14.47
C ARG A 40 -7.26 -6.65 15.80
N LYS A 41 -7.59 -7.76 16.46
CA LYS A 41 -8.41 -7.83 17.67
C LYS A 41 -7.71 -8.56 18.79
N ASN A 42 -7.82 -8.02 19.98
CA ASN A 42 -7.44 -8.76 21.20
C ASN A 42 -8.58 -9.71 21.59
N VAL A 43 -8.32 -11.00 21.53
CA VAL A 43 -9.23 -12.05 22.00
C VAL A 43 -8.60 -12.72 23.21
N ALA A 44 -9.11 -12.39 24.39
CA ALA A 44 -8.68 -12.98 25.68
C ALA A 44 -7.15 -12.94 25.91
N GLY A 45 -6.50 -11.80 25.62
CA GLY A 45 -5.06 -11.61 25.82
C GLY A 45 -4.17 -12.09 24.69
N ALA A 46 -4.73 -12.51 23.56
CA ALA A 46 -3.99 -12.87 22.35
C ALA A 46 -4.47 -12.04 21.14
N LEU A 47 -3.56 -11.70 20.23
CA LEU A 47 -3.91 -10.93 19.04
C LEU A 47 -4.32 -11.84 17.90
N PHE A 48 -5.43 -11.51 17.25
CA PHE A 48 -5.95 -12.19 16.07
C PHE A 48 -6.11 -11.20 14.92
N THR A 49 -5.93 -11.68 13.68
CA THR A 49 -6.37 -10.98 12.47
C THR A 49 -7.75 -11.49 12.05
N LEU A 50 -8.63 -10.59 11.58
CA LEU A 50 -10.02 -10.89 11.25
C LEU A 50 -10.27 -10.98 9.74
N ASN A 51 -9.27 -10.64 8.92
CA ASN A 51 -9.41 -10.54 7.47
C ASN A 51 -8.61 -11.61 6.70
N TYR A 52 -8.09 -12.64 7.38
CA TYR A 52 -7.33 -13.70 6.72
C TYR A 52 -8.19 -14.39 5.65
N GLY A 53 -7.71 -14.38 4.38
CA GLY A 53 -8.43 -14.99 3.26
C GLY A 53 -9.69 -14.25 2.80
N LEU A 54 -10.08 -13.13 3.41
CA LEU A 54 -11.19 -12.30 2.92
C LEU A 54 -10.68 -11.38 1.80
N ALA A 55 -11.12 -11.60 0.56
CA ALA A 55 -10.57 -10.91 -0.59
C ALA A 55 -11.63 -10.41 -1.59
N CYS A 56 -11.38 -9.23 -2.16
CA CYS A 56 -11.87 -8.89 -3.48
C CYS A 56 -10.81 -9.26 -4.52
N VAL A 57 -11.27 -9.75 -5.68
CA VAL A 57 -10.39 -10.30 -6.73
C VAL A 57 -10.71 -9.63 -8.06
N ALA A 58 -9.69 -9.17 -8.76
CA ALA A 58 -9.81 -8.65 -10.12
C ALA A 58 -8.56 -9.00 -10.95
N VAL A 59 -8.66 -8.88 -12.26
CA VAL A 59 -7.51 -8.92 -13.17
C VAL A 59 -7.39 -7.53 -13.80
N ASP A 60 -6.23 -6.93 -13.67
CA ASP A 60 -5.94 -5.58 -14.15
C ASP A 60 -4.69 -5.58 -15.05
N PRO A 61 -4.52 -4.60 -15.94
CA PRO A 61 -3.21 -4.27 -16.47
C PRO A 61 -2.24 -3.90 -15.35
N ILE A 62 -0.97 -4.30 -15.47
CA ILE A 62 0.07 -4.03 -14.45
C ILE A 62 0.23 -2.52 -14.20
N GLU A 63 0.04 -1.71 -15.24
CA GLU A 63 0.14 -0.26 -15.19
C GLU A 63 -0.90 0.41 -14.27
N LYS A 64 -2.04 -0.27 -14.00
CA LYS A 64 -2.99 0.18 -12.96
C LYS A 64 -2.48 0.02 -11.53
N LYS A 65 -1.34 -0.65 -11.35
CA LYS A 65 -0.65 -0.77 -10.04
C LYS A 65 0.48 0.23 -9.90
N PRO A 66 0.46 1.33 -10.65
CA PRO A 66 1.54 2.17 -11.16
C PRO A 66 2.92 1.46 -11.14
N LEU A 67 3.01 0.38 -11.95
CA LEU A 67 4.23 -0.37 -12.20
C LEU A 67 4.46 -0.40 -13.71
N TYR A 68 5.22 0.57 -14.22
CA TYR A 68 5.48 0.75 -15.65
C TYR A 68 6.76 0.06 -16.09
N HIS A 69 7.65 -0.25 -15.14
CA HIS A 69 8.93 -0.90 -15.38
C HIS A 69 9.00 -2.34 -14.86
N TRP A 70 7.92 -2.84 -14.25
CA TRP A 70 7.80 -4.23 -13.82
C TRP A 70 6.87 -5.01 -14.76
N LYS A 71 7.44 -5.90 -15.60
CA LYS A 71 6.70 -6.74 -16.57
C LYS A 71 5.66 -5.93 -17.37
N PRO A 72 6.06 -4.84 -18.05
CA PRO A 72 5.14 -3.94 -18.73
C PRO A 72 4.26 -4.68 -19.75
N GLY A 73 3.00 -4.26 -19.88
CA GLY A 73 2.00 -4.87 -20.78
C GLY A 73 1.41 -6.18 -20.28
N SER A 74 1.83 -6.67 -19.11
CA SER A 74 1.24 -7.90 -18.53
C SER A 74 -0.06 -7.61 -17.78
N SER A 75 -0.91 -8.63 -17.67
CA SER A 75 -2.00 -8.64 -16.69
C SER A 75 -1.51 -9.10 -15.32
N ILE A 76 -2.17 -8.64 -14.25
CA ILE A 76 -1.88 -9.01 -12.88
C ILE A 76 -3.16 -9.38 -12.12
N LEU A 77 -3.12 -10.47 -11.35
CA LEU A 77 -4.21 -10.78 -10.43
C LEU A 77 -4.11 -9.82 -9.23
N SER A 78 -5.18 -9.08 -9.00
CA SER A 78 -5.27 -8.06 -7.93
C SER A 78 -6.11 -8.58 -6.79
N LEU A 79 -5.53 -8.64 -5.61
CA LEU A 79 -6.18 -9.06 -4.37
C LEU A 79 -6.21 -7.88 -3.40
N GLY A 80 -7.37 -7.59 -2.86
CA GLY A 80 -7.56 -6.61 -1.81
C GLY A 80 -8.43 -7.15 -0.69
N THR A 81 -8.37 -6.53 0.48
CA THR A 81 -9.17 -6.88 1.64
C THR A 81 -9.73 -5.63 2.31
N VAL A 82 -10.03 -5.70 3.60
CA VAL A 82 -10.53 -4.57 4.39
C VAL A 82 -9.49 -4.09 5.39
N GLY A 83 -9.63 -2.83 5.81
CA GLY A 83 -8.78 -2.20 6.81
C GLY A 83 -7.56 -1.48 6.20
N CYS A 84 -7.05 -0.51 6.94
CA CYS A 84 -5.84 0.26 6.61
C CYS A 84 -5.28 0.90 7.88
N ASN A 85 -3.97 0.99 7.97
CA ASN A 85 -3.27 1.62 9.09
C ASN A 85 -3.05 3.13 8.94
N LEU A 86 -3.41 3.74 7.80
CA LEU A 86 -3.51 5.19 7.63
C LEU A 86 -4.96 5.64 7.49
N PHE A 87 -5.24 6.93 7.73
CA PHE A 87 -6.57 7.54 7.78
C PHE A 87 -6.70 8.69 6.78
N CYS A 88 -6.34 8.43 5.52
CA CYS A 88 -6.41 9.44 4.47
C CYS A 88 -7.84 9.96 4.29
N PRO A 89 -8.13 11.25 4.51
CA PRO A 89 -9.47 11.78 4.34
C PRO A 89 -9.92 11.82 2.87
N PHE A 90 -8.99 11.65 1.94
CA PHE A 90 -9.20 11.60 0.49
C PHE A 90 -9.11 10.18 -0.09
N CYS A 91 -9.32 9.14 0.71
CA CYS A 91 -9.16 7.76 0.27
C CYS A 91 -10.21 7.39 -0.79
N GLN A 92 -9.79 7.01 -2.00
CA GLN A 92 -10.70 6.56 -3.05
C GLN A 92 -11.29 5.18 -2.76
N ASN A 93 -10.56 4.33 -2.00
CA ASN A 93 -10.98 2.99 -1.61
C ASN A 93 -11.48 2.95 -0.15
N TYR A 94 -12.11 4.04 0.33
CA TYR A 94 -12.52 4.16 1.74
C TYR A 94 -13.49 3.04 2.17
N HIS A 95 -14.33 2.54 1.27
CA HIS A 95 -15.24 1.42 1.55
C HIS A 95 -14.49 0.20 2.08
N LEU A 96 -13.34 -0.15 1.49
CA LEU A 96 -12.47 -1.23 1.95
C LEU A 96 -11.62 -0.79 3.14
N SER A 97 -10.94 0.36 3.02
CA SER A 97 -9.97 0.80 4.02
C SER A 97 -10.59 1.20 5.35
N ARG A 98 -11.89 1.56 5.37
CA ARG A 98 -12.66 1.89 6.61
C ARG A 98 -13.60 0.77 7.05
N PHE A 99 -13.60 -0.34 6.35
CA PHE A 99 -14.45 -1.49 6.68
C PHE A 99 -15.95 -1.16 6.65
N GLU A 100 -16.35 -0.24 5.74
CA GLU A 100 -17.76 0.18 5.62
C GLU A 100 -18.62 -0.86 4.91
N THR A 101 -18.02 -1.71 4.09
CA THR A 101 -18.73 -2.79 3.39
C THR A 101 -17.86 -4.03 3.24
N VAL A 102 -18.52 -5.17 3.28
CA VAL A 102 -17.95 -6.47 2.91
C VAL A 102 -18.54 -6.99 1.59
N ALA A 103 -19.41 -6.20 0.94
CA ALA A 103 -19.97 -6.57 -0.34
C ALA A 103 -18.87 -6.75 -1.40
N GLY A 104 -18.94 -7.84 -2.15
CA GLY A 104 -17.93 -8.18 -3.16
C GLY A 104 -16.66 -8.83 -2.63
N LEU A 105 -16.58 -9.13 -1.33
CA LEU A 105 -15.51 -9.93 -0.76
C LEU A 105 -15.92 -11.42 -0.72
N SER A 106 -14.96 -12.28 -1.00
CA SER A 106 -15.10 -13.73 -0.95
C SER A 106 -14.00 -14.33 -0.10
N GLU A 107 -14.24 -15.50 0.45
CA GLU A 107 -13.22 -16.28 1.14
C GLU A 107 -12.33 -16.97 0.11
N ILE A 108 -11.03 -16.79 0.23
CA ILE A 108 -10.03 -17.49 -0.59
C ILE A 108 -8.88 -18.00 0.29
N THR A 109 -8.31 -19.11 -0.09
CA THR A 109 -7.08 -19.65 0.49
C THR A 109 -5.84 -19.18 -0.30
N PRO A 110 -4.62 -19.25 0.25
CA PRO A 110 -3.39 -19.05 -0.52
C PRO A 110 -3.28 -19.94 -1.76
N GLY A 111 -3.74 -21.20 -1.69
CA GLY A 111 -3.77 -22.13 -2.82
C GLY A 111 -4.76 -21.70 -3.92
N GLU A 112 -5.92 -21.18 -3.53
CA GLU A 112 -6.89 -20.64 -4.50
C GLU A 112 -6.40 -19.36 -5.16
N ALA A 113 -5.70 -18.49 -4.44
CA ALA A 113 -5.07 -17.31 -5.02
C ALA A 113 -4.04 -17.70 -6.10
N LEU A 114 -3.23 -18.72 -5.84
CA LEU A 114 -2.29 -19.29 -6.82
C LEU A 114 -3.06 -19.87 -8.03
N ARG A 115 -4.05 -20.75 -7.81
CA ARG A 115 -4.85 -21.35 -8.87
C ARG A 115 -5.52 -20.29 -9.74
N LEU A 116 -6.11 -19.25 -9.15
CA LEU A 116 -6.72 -18.14 -9.89
C LEU A 116 -5.70 -17.41 -10.76
N SER A 117 -4.46 -17.19 -10.27
CA SER A 117 -3.39 -16.59 -11.05
C SER A 117 -3.01 -17.46 -12.25
N GLU A 118 -2.99 -18.78 -12.08
CA GLU A 118 -2.72 -19.74 -13.16
C GLU A 118 -3.83 -19.77 -14.20
N GLU A 119 -5.06 -19.91 -13.77
CA GLU A 119 -6.25 -19.97 -14.64
C GLU A 119 -6.45 -18.68 -15.44
N ARG A 120 -6.11 -17.53 -14.87
CA ARG A 120 -6.19 -16.22 -15.52
C ARG A 120 -4.96 -15.87 -16.34
N GLY A 121 -3.93 -16.72 -16.37
CA GLY A 121 -2.70 -16.49 -17.10
C GLY A 121 -1.89 -15.30 -16.61
N THR A 122 -2.08 -14.86 -15.35
CA THR A 122 -1.37 -13.70 -14.81
C THR A 122 0.01 -14.11 -14.27
N PRO A 123 1.12 -13.50 -14.74
CA PRO A 123 2.47 -13.88 -14.29
C PRO A 123 2.79 -13.39 -12.88
N SER A 124 1.94 -12.57 -12.30
CA SER A 124 2.13 -11.95 -10.97
C SER A 124 0.81 -11.74 -10.25
N VAL A 125 0.90 -11.61 -8.92
CA VAL A 125 -0.22 -11.26 -8.03
C VAL A 125 0.12 -9.99 -7.27
N ALA A 126 -0.80 -9.03 -7.24
CA ALA A 126 -0.69 -7.79 -6.47
C ALA A 126 -1.62 -7.83 -5.25
N PHE A 127 -1.09 -7.53 -4.08
CA PHE A 127 -1.86 -7.17 -2.90
C PHE A 127 -2.05 -5.64 -2.91
N THR A 128 -3.31 -5.18 -3.02
CA THR A 128 -3.62 -3.80 -3.43
C THR A 128 -4.99 -3.33 -2.91
N TYR A 129 -5.46 -2.18 -3.38
CA TYR A 129 -6.73 -1.50 -3.09
C TYR A 129 -6.82 -0.89 -1.70
N ASN A 130 -6.57 -1.66 -0.65
CA ASN A 130 -6.39 -1.18 0.73
C ASN A 130 -4.89 -1.26 1.11
N GLU A 131 -4.57 -1.60 2.36
CA GLU A 131 -3.17 -1.72 2.80
C GLU A 131 -2.78 -3.18 3.05
N PRO A 132 -1.83 -3.74 2.25
CA PRO A 132 -1.35 -5.11 2.42
C PRO A 132 -0.77 -5.42 3.80
N THR A 133 -0.14 -4.44 4.46
CA THR A 133 0.46 -4.62 5.79
C THR A 133 -0.57 -5.14 6.81
N VAL A 134 -1.82 -4.67 6.78
CA VAL A 134 -2.83 -5.11 7.76
C VAL A 134 -3.40 -6.49 7.46
N TRP A 135 -3.05 -7.08 6.33
CA TRP A 135 -3.38 -8.43 5.88
C TRP A 135 -2.18 -9.39 5.95
N TYR A 136 -1.25 -9.08 6.80
CA TYR A 136 0.12 -9.60 6.83
C TYR A 136 0.21 -11.12 6.71
N GLU A 137 -0.54 -11.85 7.51
CA GLU A 137 -0.49 -13.31 7.59
C GLU A 137 -0.91 -13.96 6.27
N PHE A 138 -2.00 -13.46 5.65
CA PHE A 138 -2.44 -13.94 4.35
C PHE A 138 -1.48 -13.56 3.22
N VAL A 139 -0.97 -12.33 3.22
CA VAL A 139 0.04 -11.87 2.26
C VAL A 139 1.28 -12.77 2.33
N LYS A 140 1.78 -13.06 3.53
CA LYS A 140 2.95 -13.91 3.74
C LYS A 140 2.73 -15.33 3.22
N ASP A 141 1.65 -15.99 3.64
CA ASP A 141 1.36 -17.37 3.26
C ASP A 141 1.13 -17.50 1.75
N THR A 142 0.38 -16.55 1.17
CA THR A 142 0.11 -16.52 -0.28
C THR A 142 1.39 -16.25 -1.07
N SER A 143 2.23 -15.30 -0.62
CA SER A 143 3.50 -14.99 -1.27
C SER A 143 4.43 -16.21 -1.32
N GLN A 144 4.49 -16.99 -0.25
CA GLN A 144 5.27 -18.24 -0.22
C GLN A 144 4.79 -19.26 -1.26
N ALA A 145 3.46 -19.41 -1.40
CA ALA A 145 2.88 -20.31 -2.41
C ALA A 145 3.19 -19.82 -3.84
N LEU A 146 3.02 -18.52 -4.09
CA LEU A 146 3.32 -17.88 -5.37
C LEU A 146 4.79 -18.01 -5.76
N LYS A 147 5.71 -17.73 -4.84
CA LYS A 147 7.16 -17.85 -5.10
C LYS A 147 7.58 -19.28 -5.44
N LYS A 148 7.02 -20.28 -4.74
CA LYS A 148 7.27 -21.70 -5.05
C LYS A 148 6.81 -22.09 -6.45
N ALA A 149 5.75 -21.45 -6.97
CA ALA A 149 5.21 -21.64 -8.30
C ALA A 149 5.82 -20.71 -9.37
N GLY A 150 6.86 -19.93 -9.03
CA GLY A 150 7.51 -19.00 -9.96
C GLY A 150 6.67 -17.79 -10.35
N ARG A 151 5.65 -17.43 -9.56
CA ARG A 151 4.80 -16.25 -9.76
C ARG A 151 5.39 -15.03 -9.06
N GLY A 152 5.27 -13.86 -9.71
CA GLY A 152 5.70 -12.61 -9.12
C GLY A 152 4.77 -12.13 -8.00
N VAL A 153 5.35 -11.57 -6.95
CA VAL A 153 4.65 -11.00 -5.79
C VAL A 153 4.82 -9.50 -5.79
N VAL A 154 3.71 -8.77 -5.79
CA VAL A 154 3.68 -7.31 -5.87
C VAL A 154 2.91 -6.74 -4.67
N LEU A 155 3.46 -5.70 -4.04
CA LEU A 155 2.76 -4.90 -3.04
C LEU A 155 2.47 -3.51 -3.59
N VAL A 156 1.20 -3.09 -3.53
CA VAL A 156 0.80 -1.68 -3.70
C VAL A 156 0.43 -1.18 -2.31
N THR A 157 1.31 -0.41 -1.69
CA THR A 157 1.30 -0.16 -0.25
C THR A 157 1.59 1.30 0.08
N ASN A 158 1.10 1.75 1.23
CA ASN A 158 1.49 3.03 1.81
C ASN A 158 2.86 2.99 2.52
N GLY A 159 3.49 1.82 2.61
CA GLY A 159 4.80 1.62 3.20
C GLY A 159 4.87 1.78 4.73
N TYR A 160 3.74 1.99 5.43
CA TYR A 160 3.71 2.23 6.88
C TYR A 160 3.71 0.91 7.66
N ILE A 161 4.84 0.20 7.59
CA ILE A 161 5.11 -1.09 8.23
C ILE A 161 6.30 -0.96 9.18
N SER A 162 6.31 -1.71 10.30
CA SER A 162 7.46 -1.77 11.20
C SER A 162 8.62 -2.55 10.57
N GLN A 163 9.84 -2.28 10.99
CA GLN A 163 11.05 -2.83 10.37
C GLN A 163 11.07 -4.37 10.40
N LYS A 164 10.86 -4.99 11.56
CA LYS A 164 10.89 -6.47 11.68
C LYS A 164 9.87 -7.19 10.79
N PRO A 165 8.56 -6.79 10.74
CA PRO A 165 7.62 -7.36 9.78
C PRO A 165 8.03 -7.15 8.33
N LEU A 166 8.60 -5.99 7.98
CA LEU A 166 9.10 -5.74 6.64
C LEU A 166 10.25 -6.68 6.27
N GLU A 167 11.27 -6.79 7.13
CA GLU A 167 12.42 -7.66 6.91
C GLU A 167 12.04 -9.15 6.79
N ASP A 168 10.99 -9.58 7.49
CA ASP A 168 10.44 -10.94 7.39
C ASP A 168 9.67 -11.16 6.06
N LEU A 169 8.98 -10.14 5.54
CA LEU A 169 8.17 -10.26 4.33
C LEU A 169 8.98 -10.01 3.05
N ILE A 170 9.91 -9.06 3.06
CA ILE A 170 10.61 -8.57 1.87
C ILE A 170 11.28 -9.65 1.01
N PRO A 171 11.81 -10.78 1.56
CA PRO A 171 12.36 -11.86 0.74
C PRO A 171 11.37 -12.54 -0.20
N GLN A 172 10.06 -12.36 0.04
CA GLN A 172 8.99 -12.90 -0.79
C GLN A 172 8.47 -11.91 -1.83
N VAL A 173 8.92 -10.63 -1.79
CA VAL A 173 8.39 -9.54 -2.62
C VAL A 173 9.32 -9.27 -3.80
N ASP A 174 8.77 -9.22 -5.01
CA ASP A 174 9.52 -8.94 -6.24
C ASP A 174 9.43 -7.47 -6.66
N ALA A 175 8.26 -6.85 -6.45
CA ALA A 175 8.06 -5.44 -6.78
C ALA A 175 7.13 -4.74 -5.78
N MET A 176 7.33 -3.44 -5.61
CA MET A 176 6.49 -2.58 -4.79
C MET A 176 6.17 -1.29 -5.53
N ASN A 177 4.89 -0.89 -5.52
CA ASN A 177 4.54 0.50 -5.69
C ASN A 177 4.28 1.08 -4.30
N VAL A 178 5.04 2.10 -3.92
CA VAL A 178 4.93 2.75 -2.60
C VAL A 178 4.29 4.13 -2.74
N ASP A 179 3.15 4.31 -2.10
CA ASP A 179 2.44 5.59 -2.02
C ASP A 179 3.12 6.53 -1.00
N LEU A 180 3.94 7.47 -1.44
CA LEU A 180 4.41 8.59 -0.60
C LEU A 180 3.31 9.65 -0.48
N LYS A 181 2.66 9.70 0.69
CA LYS A 181 1.50 10.60 0.96
C LYS A 181 1.89 12.06 1.20
N GLY A 182 3.17 12.36 1.27
CA GLY A 182 3.81 13.65 1.48
C GLY A 182 5.29 13.46 1.79
N PHE A 183 6.00 14.54 2.08
CA PHE A 183 7.42 14.47 2.43
C PHE A 183 7.75 15.30 3.68
N SER A 184 6.79 15.42 4.58
CA SER A 184 6.94 16.02 5.90
C SER A 184 6.05 15.32 6.93
N ASP A 185 6.41 15.44 8.22
CA ASP A 185 5.54 14.97 9.30
C ASP A 185 4.20 15.71 9.34
N ARG A 186 4.16 16.97 8.87
CA ARG A 186 2.94 17.75 8.73
C ARG A 186 1.96 17.11 7.74
N SER A 187 2.43 16.69 6.59
CA SER A 187 1.62 15.99 5.57
C SER A 187 1.19 14.62 6.06
N TYR A 188 2.08 13.87 6.71
CA TYR A 188 1.77 12.55 7.27
C TYR A 188 0.82 12.60 8.45
N ALA A 189 0.87 13.63 9.31
CA ALA A 189 -0.08 13.82 10.39
C ALA A 189 -1.53 13.91 9.87
N LYS A 190 -1.75 14.51 8.69
CA LYS A 190 -3.08 14.60 8.05
C LYS A 190 -3.65 13.25 7.60
N VAL A 191 -2.78 12.27 7.36
CA VAL A 191 -3.17 10.90 7.04
C VAL A 191 -3.02 9.96 8.24
N GLY A 192 -2.71 10.52 9.41
CA GLY A 192 -2.59 9.79 10.66
C GLY A 192 -1.37 8.88 10.73
N GLY A 193 -0.26 9.22 10.14
CA GLY A 193 1.02 8.51 10.17
C GLY A 193 2.20 9.42 10.47
N THR A 194 3.41 8.92 10.24
CA THR A 194 4.69 9.63 10.27
C THR A 194 5.51 9.26 9.04
N LEU A 195 6.40 10.13 8.60
CA LEU A 195 7.15 9.98 7.36
C LEU A 195 8.26 8.91 7.45
N ASP A 196 9.08 8.96 8.50
CA ASP A 196 10.31 8.15 8.61
C ASP A 196 10.12 6.65 8.39
N PRO A 197 9.09 5.98 8.94
CA PRO A 197 8.85 4.56 8.67
C PRO A 197 8.65 4.22 7.20
N VAL A 198 8.02 5.13 6.43
CA VAL A 198 7.78 4.92 5.00
C VAL A 198 9.08 5.08 4.21
N LEU A 199 9.89 6.08 4.53
CA LEU A 199 11.21 6.27 3.93
C LEU A 199 12.12 5.06 4.22
N ARG A 200 12.07 4.53 5.43
CA ARG A 200 12.79 3.29 5.79
C ARG A 200 12.32 2.10 4.95
N THR A 201 11.02 1.96 4.72
CA THR A 201 10.46 0.89 3.89
C THR A 201 11.00 0.96 2.46
N VAL A 202 10.97 2.13 1.83
CA VAL A 202 11.53 2.32 0.48
C VAL A 202 13.02 2.00 0.45
N ARG A 203 13.80 2.50 1.44
CA ARG A 203 15.24 2.26 1.52
C ARG A 203 15.56 0.78 1.62
N ILE A 204 14.90 0.05 2.55
CA ILE A 204 15.10 -1.41 2.72
C ILE A 204 14.71 -2.15 1.45
N ALA A 205 13.61 -1.79 0.78
CA ALA A 205 13.19 -2.44 -0.47
C ALA A 205 14.26 -2.29 -1.56
N VAL A 206 14.79 -1.08 -1.75
CA VAL A 206 15.87 -0.80 -2.72
C VAL A 206 17.15 -1.58 -2.37
N GLU A 207 17.58 -1.56 -1.11
CA GLU A 207 18.76 -2.30 -0.62
C GLU A 207 18.63 -3.81 -0.80
N ARG A 208 17.41 -4.34 -0.73
CA ARG A 208 17.10 -5.77 -0.95
C ARG A 208 16.80 -6.11 -2.40
N SER A 209 17.07 -5.18 -3.33
CA SER A 209 16.87 -5.37 -4.78
C SER A 209 15.43 -5.69 -5.19
N VAL A 210 14.44 -5.27 -4.40
CA VAL A 210 13.04 -5.25 -4.81
C VAL A 210 12.86 -4.16 -5.85
N HIS A 211 12.12 -4.44 -6.93
CA HIS A 211 11.76 -3.39 -7.88
C HIS A 211 10.82 -2.38 -7.22
N VAL A 212 11.21 -1.12 -7.14
CA VAL A 212 10.42 -0.07 -6.49
C VAL A 212 10.02 0.98 -7.51
N GLU A 213 8.72 1.30 -7.54
CA GLU A 213 8.17 2.51 -8.16
C GLU A 213 7.42 3.30 -7.09
N ILE A 214 7.45 4.62 -7.19
CA ILE A 214 6.84 5.49 -6.18
C ILE A 214 5.65 6.22 -6.79
N THR A 215 4.55 6.26 -6.06
CA THR A 215 3.38 7.08 -6.41
C THR A 215 3.24 8.23 -5.43
N HIS A 216 3.02 9.43 -5.95
CA HIS A 216 2.67 10.61 -5.19
C HIS A 216 1.36 11.21 -5.71
N LEU A 217 0.28 11.04 -4.94
CA LEU A 217 -0.99 11.71 -5.21
C LEU A 217 -0.90 13.15 -4.69
N VAL A 218 -0.96 14.13 -5.57
CA VAL A 218 -0.92 15.56 -5.21
C VAL A 218 -2.30 15.98 -4.73
N VAL A 219 -2.44 16.28 -3.43
CA VAL A 219 -3.71 16.60 -2.79
C VAL A 219 -3.71 18.04 -2.29
N PRO A 220 -4.55 18.94 -2.87
CA PRO A 220 -4.63 20.33 -2.43
C PRO A 220 -4.94 20.46 -0.94
N GLY A 221 -4.10 21.23 -0.23
CA GLY A 221 -4.21 21.45 1.22
C GLY A 221 -3.64 20.31 2.07
N VAL A 222 -3.03 19.26 1.48
CA VAL A 222 -2.38 18.16 2.23
C VAL A 222 -0.88 18.15 1.98
N ASN A 223 -0.46 17.99 0.74
CA ASN A 223 0.93 17.78 0.32
C ASN A 223 1.26 18.57 -0.96
N ASP A 224 0.63 19.71 -1.15
CA ASP A 224 0.70 20.56 -2.33
C ASP A 224 1.85 21.58 -2.35
N SER A 225 2.75 21.56 -1.35
CA SER A 225 3.99 22.38 -1.36
C SER A 225 4.96 21.88 -2.42
N LEU A 226 5.43 22.80 -3.29
CA LEU A 226 6.47 22.50 -4.28
C LEU A 226 7.83 22.24 -3.62
N GLU A 227 8.17 22.94 -2.54
CA GLU A 227 9.42 22.75 -1.79
C GLU A 227 9.48 21.36 -1.14
N GLU A 228 8.36 20.91 -0.53
CA GLU A 228 8.25 19.56 0.02
C GLU A 228 8.38 18.51 -1.08
N PHE A 229 7.74 18.75 -2.25
CA PHE A 229 7.83 17.86 -3.40
C PHE A 229 9.26 17.78 -3.97
N GLU A 230 9.96 18.90 -4.11
CA GLU A 230 11.34 18.93 -4.58
C GLU A 230 12.27 18.17 -3.62
N SER A 231 12.08 18.33 -2.31
CA SER A 231 12.82 17.58 -1.29
C SER A 231 12.59 16.08 -1.42
N MET A 232 11.36 15.65 -1.71
CA MET A 232 11.02 14.24 -1.99
C MET A 232 11.75 13.72 -3.23
N VAL A 233 11.72 14.49 -4.32
CA VAL A 233 12.38 14.12 -5.59
C VAL A 233 13.89 13.96 -5.40
N LEU A 234 14.54 14.90 -4.70
CA LEU A 234 15.97 14.82 -4.40
C LEU A 234 16.32 13.62 -3.52
N TRP A 235 15.46 13.29 -2.56
CA TRP A 235 15.64 12.09 -1.73
C TRP A 235 15.51 10.80 -2.56
N ILE A 236 14.54 10.71 -3.46
CA ILE A 236 14.38 9.55 -4.37
C ILE A 236 15.62 9.44 -5.27
N ALA A 237 16.07 10.55 -5.86
CA ALA A 237 17.27 10.59 -6.71
C ALA A 237 18.54 10.17 -5.96
N GLY A 238 18.63 10.49 -4.66
CA GLY A 238 19.71 10.06 -3.77
C GLY A 238 19.74 8.54 -3.53
N LEU A 239 18.59 7.85 -3.63
CA LEU A 239 18.55 6.38 -3.62
C LEU A 239 18.90 5.82 -5.00
N SER A 240 18.20 6.27 -6.03
CA SER A 240 18.48 5.95 -7.44
C SER A 240 17.68 6.86 -8.36
N ARG A 241 18.32 7.47 -9.34
CA ARG A 241 17.64 8.26 -10.40
C ARG A 241 16.71 7.41 -11.26
N ARG A 242 16.87 6.06 -11.25
CA ARG A 242 16.10 5.11 -12.04
C ARG A 242 14.78 4.69 -11.36
N ILE A 243 14.52 5.09 -10.13
CA ILE A 243 13.24 4.81 -9.47
C ILE A 243 12.15 5.62 -10.18
N PRO A 244 11.15 4.97 -10.80
CA PRO A 244 10.07 5.68 -11.46
C PRO A 244 9.20 6.41 -10.43
N LEU A 245 8.84 7.66 -10.76
CA LEU A 245 7.93 8.47 -9.98
C LEU A 245 6.63 8.70 -10.75
N HIS A 246 5.50 8.27 -10.18
CA HIS A 246 4.17 8.50 -10.69
C HIS A 246 3.52 9.66 -9.93
N ILE A 247 3.29 10.77 -10.61
CA ILE A 247 2.63 11.96 -10.07
C ILE A 247 1.16 11.90 -10.45
N SER A 248 0.27 11.63 -9.48
CA SER A 248 -1.14 11.45 -9.74
C SER A 248 -1.96 12.67 -9.34
N ARG A 249 -2.89 13.05 -10.23
CA ARG A 249 -3.86 14.09 -10.00
C ARG A 249 -4.94 13.60 -9.02
N TYR A 250 -5.23 14.37 -7.98
CA TYR A 250 -6.30 14.12 -7.03
C TYR A 250 -7.65 14.55 -7.60
N PHE A 251 -8.70 13.80 -7.24
CA PHE A 251 -10.11 14.16 -7.39
C PHE A 251 -10.82 14.02 -6.05
N PRO A 252 -11.88 14.83 -5.76
CA PRO A 252 -12.65 14.76 -4.52
C PRO A 252 -13.12 13.35 -4.20
N ALA A 253 -12.85 12.90 -2.98
CA ALA A 253 -13.27 11.59 -2.50
C ALA A 253 -13.37 11.58 -0.97
N TYR A 254 -14.27 10.77 -0.44
CA TYR A 254 -14.50 10.50 0.97
C TYR A 254 -14.80 11.81 1.74
N HIS A 255 -13.95 12.22 2.67
CA HIS A 255 -14.10 13.42 3.50
C HIS A 255 -13.27 14.62 3.03
N TRP A 256 -12.74 14.58 1.80
CA TRP A 256 -11.93 15.65 1.23
C TRP A 256 -12.57 16.14 -0.06
N ASP A 257 -13.17 17.32 0.01
CA ASP A 257 -14.01 17.94 -1.04
C ASP A 257 -13.31 19.08 -1.79
N ARG A 258 -12.00 19.26 -1.57
CA ARG A 258 -11.22 20.26 -2.30
C ARG A 258 -11.31 20.04 -3.80
N PRO A 259 -11.27 21.11 -4.63
CA PRO A 259 -11.20 20.94 -6.08
C PRO A 259 -10.08 19.99 -6.51
N PRO A 260 -10.24 19.30 -7.64
CA PRO A 260 -9.17 18.49 -8.21
C PRO A 260 -7.89 19.30 -8.34
N THR A 261 -6.73 18.65 -8.21
CA THR A 261 -5.42 19.28 -8.44
C THR A 261 -5.40 19.96 -9.81
N ALA A 262 -4.94 21.21 -9.88
CA ALA A 262 -4.83 21.92 -11.13
C ALA A 262 -3.83 21.20 -12.08
N LEU A 263 -4.06 21.25 -13.37
CA LEU A 263 -3.14 20.63 -14.34
C LEU A 263 -1.75 21.29 -14.30
N SER A 264 -1.72 22.62 -14.14
CA SER A 264 -0.47 23.38 -13.95
C SER A 264 0.35 22.91 -12.76
N ASP A 265 -0.31 22.45 -11.69
CA ASP A 265 0.38 21.91 -10.49
C ASP A 265 1.04 20.55 -10.78
N ILE A 266 0.44 19.75 -11.65
CA ILE A 266 1.03 18.49 -12.12
C ILE A 266 2.19 18.77 -13.07
N GLU A 267 2.01 19.66 -14.05
CA GLU A 267 3.04 20.07 -15.02
C GLU A 267 4.30 20.64 -14.32
N ALA A 268 4.13 21.52 -13.34
CA ALA A 268 5.23 22.05 -12.56
C ALA A 268 6.02 20.94 -11.83
N ARG A 269 5.33 19.93 -11.30
CA ARG A 269 5.98 18.80 -10.61
C ARG A 269 6.66 17.84 -11.58
N GLU A 270 6.11 17.62 -12.76
CA GLU A 270 6.78 16.85 -13.82
C GLU A 270 8.09 17.54 -14.23
N GLU A 271 8.08 18.86 -14.38
CA GLU A 271 9.29 19.62 -14.72
C GLU A 271 10.35 19.51 -13.60
N ILE A 272 9.98 19.68 -12.34
CA ILE A 272 10.88 19.53 -11.19
C ILE A 272 11.46 18.11 -11.15
N ALA A 273 10.62 17.09 -11.24
CA ALA A 273 11.03 15.69 -11.12
C ALA A 273 11.94 15.26 -12.28
N SER A 274 11.64 15.69 -13.52
CA SER A 274 12.41 15.33 -14.71
C SER A 274 13.84 15.89 -14.75
N ARG A 275 14.15 16.88 -13.92
CA ARG A 275 15.53 17.38 -13.76
C ARG A 275 16.42 16.42 -12.94
N ALA A 276 15.81 15.62 -12.08
CA ALA A 276 16.53 14.78 -11.13
C ALA A 276 16.31 13.26 -11.35
N LEU A 277 15.20 12.83 -11.94
CA LEU A 277 14.84 11.43 -12.16
C LEU A 277 14.77 11.09 -13.65
N ASP A 278 15.11 9.84 -13.98
CA ASP A 278 15.14 9.36 -15.37
C ASP A 278 13.73 8.97 -15.87
N HIS A 279 12.79 8.68 -14.95
CA HIS A 279 11.45 8.18 -15.27
C HIS A 279 10.38 8.89 -14.43
N VAL A 280 9.60 9.75 -15.07
CA VAL A 280 8.51 10.52 -14.44
C VAL A 280 7.24 10.35 -15.26
N TYR A 281 6.13 10.07 -14.60
CA TYR A 281 4.85 9.80 -15.23
C TYR A 281 3.72 10.55 -14.53
N ALA A 282 2.97 11.35 -15.30
CA ALA A 282 1.74 11.97 -14.79
C ALA A 282 0.54 11.04 -15.00
N GLY A 283 -0.29 10.92 -13.97
CA GLY A 283 -1.48 10.07 -13.96
C GLY A 283 -2.77 10.82 -13.65
N ASN A 284 -3.90 10.17 -13.94
CA ASN A 284 -5.25 10.73 -13.75
C ASN A 284 -5.50 12.04 -14.53
N LEU A 285 -4.83 12.20 -15.67
CA LEU A 285 -5.03 13.34 -16.56
C LEU A 285 -6.27 13.14 -17.46
N PRO A 286 -6.93 14.24 -17.91
CA PRO A 286 -7.93 14.16 -18.96
C PRO A 286 -7.32 13.50 -20.19
N ARG A 287 -8.11 12.66 -20.88
CA ARG A 287 -7.69 12.18 -22.20
C ARG A 287 -7.50 13.41 -23.10
N ARG A 288 -6.32 13.55 -23.70
CA ARG A 288 -6.14 14.52 -24.80
C ARG A 288 -7.06 14.05 -25.92
N GLU A 289 -8.06 14.84 -26.24
CA GLU A 289 -8.79 14.66 -27.47
C GLU A 289 -7.80 14.92 -28.62
N ASN A 290 -7.54 13.89 -29.40
CA ASN A 290 -6.74 14.02 -30.65
C ASN A 290 -7.62 14.57 -31.75
#